data_4dc8e435ac8c968e3d1098202410b365
#
_entry.id   4dc8e435ac8c968e3d1098202410b365
#
_cell.length_a   1.000
_cell.length_b   1.000
_cell.length_c   1.000
_cell.angle_alpha   90.00
_cell.angle_beta   90.00
_cell.angle_gamma   90.00
#
_symmetry.space_group_name_H-M   'P 1'
#
loop_
_entity.id
_entity.type
_entity.pdbx_description
1 polymer ?
#
loop_
_entity_poly.entity_id
_entity_poly.type
_entity_poly.pdbx_seq_one_letter_code
_entity_poly.pdbx_strand_id
1 'polypeptide(L)'
;MSLSAAKKRDILICCIVALLILCAMAARILGSPEGAPGLGSMIRSGIYMGLTAAWSVSVQRRIIQAQTRRYLIAIALLMLLWLTERAIKYEFNLSTASARRLWYSYYIPILLIPLITVFTAMSLGRPENYKLPGWTRLLYIPTFAFMAMVLTNDRHQLVFAFPADAEIWTDGNSAHSIGYFAVVAWTAVCAAGTIIVMIEKCRRPKSRIQWLPILPVALSFVYTALYVSEVKWLRLIAGDMTVFQCLAIMAALEGCIRCGLIQSNTGYDELFGATTIGAQITDHRFRVKSASYSALPISPEKMEQALEGPVQLDKNTLLKGQEISSGYVFWQ
;
A
#
# COMPACT_ATOMS: atom_id res chain seq x y z
N MET A 1 -32.77 -5.63 5.73
CA MET A 1 -31.85 -5.44 4.59
C MET A 1 -30.56 -6.19 4.89
N SER A 2 -30.35 -7.39 4.33
CA SER A 2 -29.16 -8.20 4.60
C SER A 2 -27.97 -7.60 3.81
N LEU A 3 -26.87 -7.32 4.51
CA LEU A 3 -25.60 -6.92 3.88
C LEU A 3 -25.13 -8.02 2.91
N SER A 4 -24.67 -7.64 1.71
CA SER A 4 -24.09 -8.59 0.75
C SER A 4 -22.89 -9.33 1.38
N ALA A 5 -22.62 -10.56 0.94
CA ALA A 5 -21.51 -11.37 1.47
C ALA A 5 -20.15 -10.66 1.34
N ALA A 6 -19.94 -9.92 0.24
CA ALA A 6 -18.74 -9.13 0.02
C ALA A 6 -18.58 -8.02 1.08
N LYS A 7 -19.65 -7.30 1.39
CA LYS A 7 -19.65 -6.22 2.38
C LYS A 7 -19.41 -6.76 3.82
N LYS A 8 -19.95 -7.95 4.14
CA LYS A 8 -19.67 -8.63 5.41
C LYS A 8 -18.19 -9.01 5.53
N ARG A 9 -17.60 -9.54 4.46
CA ARG A 9 -16.17 -9.88 4.41
C ARG A 9 -15.28 -8.65 4.59
N ASP A 10 -15.60 -7.53 3.94
CA ASP A 10 -14.82 -6.30 4.06
C ASP A 10 -14.89 -5.71 5.48
N ILE A 11 -16.06 -5.73 6.12
CA ILE A 11 -16.21 -5.34 7.52
C ILE A 11 -15.38 -6.24 8.43
N LEU A 12 -15.42 -7.56 8.22
CA LEU A 12 -14.63 -8.51 9.00
C LEU A 12 -13.14 -8.24 8.88
N ILE A 13 -12.64 -8.01 7.67
CA ILE A 13 -11.23 -7.66 7.43
C ILE A 13 -10.86 -6.36 8.15
N CYS A 14 -11.68 -5.32 8.07
CA CYS A 14 -11.46 -4.07 8.78
C CYS A 14 -11.42 -4.27 10.30
N CYS A 15 -12.33 -5.08 10.86
CA CYS A 15 -12.34 -5.40 12.29
C CYS A 15 -11.08 -6.16 12.72
N ILE A 16 -10.62 -7.15 11.92
CA ILE A 16 -9.40 -7.90 12.22
C ILE A 16 -8.18 -6.98 12.19
N VAL A 17 -8.04 -6.12 11.18
CA VAL A 17 -6.93 -5.15 11.07
C VAL A 17 -6.95 -4.19 12.25
N ALA A 18 -8.11 -3.64 12.62
CA ALA A 18 -8.25 -2.76 13.77
C ALA A 18 -7.86 -3.47 15.08
N LEU A 19 -8.31 -4.70 15.28
CA LEU A 19 -7.96 -5.52 16.44
C LEU A 19 -6.46 -5.77 16.53
N LEU A 20 -5.80 -6.12 15.40
CA LEU A 20 -4.35 -6.35 15.36
C LEU A 20 -3.57 -5.07 15.71
N ILE A 21 -4.01 -3.91 15.21
CA ILE A 21 -3.40 -2.61 15.55
C ILE A 21 -3.59 -2.33 17.05
N LEU A 22 -4.78 -2.56 17.60
CA LEU A 22 -5.04 -2.39 19.05
C LEU A 22 -4.18 -3.35 19.89
N CYS A 23 -4.01 -4.61 19.48
CA CYS A 23 -3.12 -5.56 20.14
C CYS A 23 -1.66 -5.09 20.11
N ALA A 24 -1.19 -4.56 18.97
CA ALA A 24 0.16 -4.02 18.85
C ALA A 24 0.37 -2.76 19.72
N MET A 25 -0.65 -1.90 19.85
CA MET A 25 -0.63 -0.76 20.78
C MET A 25 -0.63 -1.20 22.24
N ALA A 26 -1.47 -2.18 22.60
CA ALA A 26 -1.49 -2.76 23.93
C ALA A 26 -0.14 -3.40 24.31
N ALA A 27 0.46 -4.16 23.39
CA ALA A 27 1.80 -4.74 23.59
C ALA A 27 2.88 -3.67 23.81
N ARG A 28 2.70 -2.46 23.27
CA ARG A 28 3.59 -1.32 23.54
C ARG A 28 3.38 -0.76 24.96
N ILE A 29 2.14 -0.58 25.38
CA ILE A 29 1.82 0.04 26.67
C ILE A 29 2.14 -0.92 27.85
N LEU A 30 1.90 -2.21 27.65
CA LEU A 30 2.14 -3.26 28.65
C LEU A 30 3.58 -3.77 28.65
N GLY A 31 4.36 -3.52 27.57
CA GLY A 31 5.76 -3.86 27.49
C GLY A 31 6.61 -2.97 28.40
N SER A 32 7.73 -3.51 28.89
CA SER A 32 8.62 -2.87 29.86
C SER A 32 8.94 -1.42 29.55
N PRO A 33 8.85 -0.48 30.51
CA PRO A 33 9.03 0.95 30.31
C PRO A 33 10.45 1.37 29.90
N GLU A 34 11.46 0.55 30.14
CA GLU A 34 12.85 0.93 29.97
C GLU A 34 13.62 -0.07 29.10
N GLY A 35 13.80 0.30 27.82
CA GLY A 35 15.01 0.06 27.01
C GLY A 35 15.45 -1.37 26.69
N ALA A 36 14.90 -2.39 27.30
CA ALA A 36 15.26 -3.76 26.97
C ALA A 36 14.41 -4.31 25.83
N PRO A 37 14.98 -5.04 24.85
CA PRO A 37 14.26 -5.70 23.79
C PRO A 37 13.31 -6.74 24.42
N GLY A 38 12.05 -6.36 24.62
CA GLY A 38 11.06 -7.21 25.26
C GLY A 38 10.21 -7.94 24.22
N LEU A 39 9.61 -9.08 24.64
CA LEU A 39 8.69 -9.87 23.81
C LEU A 39 7.57 -9.00 23.19
N GLY A 40 7.08 -7.98 23.92
CA GLY A 40 6.07 -7.04 23.43
C GLY A 40 6.52 -6.21 22.20
N SER A 41 7.79 -5.81 22.13
CA SER A 41 8.35 -5.10 20.97
C SER A 41 8.41 -6.01 19.74
N MET A 42 8.87 -7.25 19.90
CA MET A 42 8.93 -8.25 18.83
C MET A 42 7.54 -8.59 18.28
N ILE A 43 6.56 -8.82 19.17
CA ILE A 43 5.16 -9.07 18.78
C ILE A 43 4.63 -7.89 17.98
N ARG A 44 4.83 -6.66 18.44
CA ARG A 44 4.39 -5.45 17.76
C ARG A 44 5.00 -5.32 16.36
N SER A 45 6.32 -5.49 16.24
CA SER A 45 7.02 -5.44 14.94
C SER A 45 6.52 -6.54 14.01
N GLY A 46 6.33 -7.76 14.51
CA GLY A 46 5.76 -8.87 13.77
C GLY A 46 4.36 -8.60 13.24
N ILE A 47 3.47 -7.98 14.05
CA ILE A 47 2.13 -7.61 13.63
C ILE A 47 2.18 -6.61 12.46
N TYR A 48 2.96 -5.53 12.57
CA TYR A 48 3.01 -4.51 11.51
C TYR A 48 3.68 -5.02 10.22
N MET A 49 4.74 -5.82 10.33
CA MET A 49 5.34 -6.49 9.18
C MET A 49 4.36 -7.48 8.54
N GLY A 50 3.65 -8.27 9.34
CA GLY A 50 2.62 -9.20 8.87
C GLY A 50 1.47 -8.49 8.14
N LEU A 51 0.97 -7.38 8.69
CA LEU A 51 -0.07 -6.56 8.05
C LEU A 51 0.41 -6.00 6.70
N THR A 52 1.63 -5.49 6.65
CA THR A 52 2.21 -4.93 5.41
C THR A 52 2.41 -6.02 4.36
N ALA A 53 2.90 -7.19 4.75
CA ALA A 53 3.06 -8.34 3.85
C ALA A 53 1.70 -8.86 3.33
N ALA A 54 0.71 -9.01 4.22
CA ALA A 54 -0.63 -9.42 3.85
C ALA A 54 -1.29 -8.41 2.88
N TRP A 55 -1.10 -7.11 3.13
CA TRP A 55 -1.56 -6.06 2.22
C TRP A 55 -0.87 -6.17 0.85
N SER A 56 0.44 -6.40 0.79
CA SER A 56 1.20 -6.59 -0.44
C SER A 56 0.66 -7.75 -1.29
N VAL A 57 0.43 -8.90 -0.65
CA VAL A 57 -0.18 -10.08 -1.30
C VAL A 57 -1.59 -9.77 -1.81
N SER A 58 -2.37 -9.04 -1.02
CA SER A 58 -3.71 -8.60 -1.42
C SER A 58 -3.68 -7.68 -2.65
N VAL A 59 -2.77 -6.70 -2.69
CA VAL A 59 -2.53 -5.82 -3.83
C VAL A 59 -2.16 -6.62 -5.08
N GLN A 60 -1.23 -7.57 -4.96
CA GLN A 60 -0.80 -8.41 -6.08
C GLN A 60 -1.97 -9.15 -6.74
N ARG A 61 -2.94 -9.60 -5.94
CA ARG A 61 -4.10 -10.36 -6.41
C ARG A 61 -5.22 -9.47 -6.96
N ARG A 62 -5.38 -8.24 -6.41
CA ARG A 62 -6.53 -7.37 -6.72
C ARG A 62 -6.27 -6.37 -7.83
N ILE A 63 -5.03 -5.91 -8.01
CA ILE A 63 -4.74 -4.82 -8.94
C ILE A 63 -4.53 -5.34 -10.35
N ILE A 64 -5.33 -4.83 -11.30
CA ILE A 64 -5.35 -5.26 -12.69
C ILE A 64 -4.17 -4.65 -13.44
N GLN A 65 -3.99 -3.33 -13.34
CA GLN A 65 -2.96 -2.59 -14.07
C GLN A 65 -1.55 -3.00 -13.62
N ALA A 66 -0.80 -3.67 -14.49
CA ALA A 66 0.50 -4.27 -14.19
C ALA A 66 1.53 -3.23 -13.69
N GLN A 67 1.57 -2.03 -14.27
CA GLN A 67 2.50 -0.97 -13.87
C GLN A 67 2.20 -0.45 -12.46
N THR A 68 0.95 -0.09 -12.18
CA THR A 68 0.50 0.36 -10.85
C THR A 68 0.74 -0.73 -9.81
N ARG A 69 0.45 -2.00 -10.13
CA ARG A 69 0.71 -3.14 -9.25
C ARG A 69 2.19 -3.24 -8.88
N ARG A 70 3.12 -3.09 -9.84
CA ARG A 70 4.57 -3.10 -9.58
C ARG A 70 4.99 -1.98 -8.63
N TYR A 71 4.46 -0.77 -8.81
CA TYR A 71 4.75 0.36 -7.91
C TYR A 71 4.23 0.11 -6.50
N LEU A 72 3.00 -0.37 -6.35
CA LEU A 72 2.43 -0.68 -5.04
C LEU A 72 3.22 -1.79 -4.31
N ILE A 73 3.65 -2.82 -5.04
CA ILE A 73 4.50 -3.88 -4.48
C ILE A 73 5.87 -3.30 -4.08
N ALA A 74 6.48 -2.44 -4.91
CA ALA A 74 7.74 -1.79 -4.57
C ALA A 74 7.62 -0.93 -3.30
N ILE A 75 6.52 -0.16 -3.15
CA ILE A 75 6.22 0.59 -1.91
C ILE A 75 6.08 -0.36 -0.73
N ALA A 76 5.36 -1.47 -0.88
CA ALA A 76 5.20 -2.46 0.20
C ALA A 76 6.53 -3.07 0.64
N LEU A 77 7.41 -3.41 -0.32
CA LEU A 77 8.75 -3.94 -0.04
C LEU A 77 9.63 -2.90 0.68
N LEU A 78 9.55 -1.63 0.28
CA LEU A 78 10.25 -0.54 0.96
C LEU A 78 9.72 -0.30 2.38
N MET A 79 8.42 -0.41 2.60
CA MET A 79 7.83 -0.34 3.95
C MET A 79 8.28 -1.53 4.80
N LEU A 80 8.32 -2.75 4.24
CA LEU A 80 8.85 -3.93 4.95
C LEU A 80 10.33 -3.75 5.29
N LEU A 81 11.13 -3.23 4.36
CA LEU A 81 12.54 -2.90 4.63
C LEU A 81 12.64 -1.92 5.81
N TRP A 82 11.89 -0.82 5.78
CA TRP A 82 11.90 0.19 6.83
C TRP A 82 11.48 -0.36 8.20
N LEU A 83 10.41 -1.17 8.25
CA LEU A 83 9.97 -1.83 9.48
C LEU A 83 11.01 -2.83 9.99
N THR A 84 11.69 -3.55 9.09
CA THR A 84 12.76 -4.50 9.44
C THR A 84 13.99 -3.78 10.00
N GLU A 85 14.45 -2.73 9.32
CA GLU A 85 15.57 -1.89 9.79
C GLU A 85 15.28 -1.30 11.17
N ARG A 86 14.05 -0.82 11.37
CA ARG A 86 13.59 -0.33 12.67
C ARG A 86 13.59 -1.44 13.72
N ALA A 87 13.07 -2.63 13.42
CA ALA A 87 13.09 -3.76 14.35
C ALA A 87 14.52 -4.14 14.72
N ILE A 88 15.43 -4.24 13.74
CA ILE A 88 16.84 -4.54 13.97
C ILE A 88 17.47 -3.47 14.88
N LYS A 89 17.20 -2.18 14.66
CA LYS A 89 17.80 -1.11 15.45
C LYS A 89 17.39 -1.15 16.93
N TYR A 90 16.13 -1.49 17.22
CA TYR A 90 15.59 -1.41 18.59
C TYR A 90 15.50 -2.76 19.31
N GLU A 91 15.59 -3.88 18.60
CA GLU A 91 15.45 -5.20 19.19
C GLU A 91 16.78 -5.96 19.33
N PHE A 92 17.83 -5.48 18.64
CA PHE A 92 19.15 -6.09 18.71
C PHE A 92 20.19 -5.16 19.33
N ASN A 93 21.11 -5.71 20.12
CA ASN A 93 22.23 -4.98 20.70
C ASN A 93 23.29 -4.68 19.62
N LEU A 94 23.09 -3.61 18.86
CA LEU A 94 24.03 -3.16 17.84
C LEU A 94 25.13 -2.29 18.44
N SER A 95 26.32 -2.31 17.85
CA SER A 95 27.32 -1.29 18.13
C SER A 95 26.78 0.08 17.69
N THR A 96 27.19 1.15 18.37
CA THR A 96 26.71 2.53 18.08
C THR A 96 26.92 2.91 16.61
N ALA A 97 28.05 2.52 16.02
CA ALA A 97 28.33 2.78 14.62
C ALA A 97 27.39 2.01 13.68
N SER A 98 27.06 0.74 14.03
CA SER A 98 26.10 -0.06 13.24
C SER A 98 24.69 0.48 13.36
N ALA A 99 24.25 0.88 14.56
CA ALA A 99 22.96 1.50 14.79
C ALA A 99 22.79 2.82 14.01
N ARG A 100 23.87 3.65 13.96
CA ARG A 100 23.90 4.88 13.18
C ARG A 100 23.81 4.64 11.69
N ARG A 101 24.58 3.68 11.14
CA ARG A 101 24.52 3.32 9.71
C ARG A 101 23.16 2.77 9.34
N LEU A 102 22.56 1.96 10.22
CA LEU A 102 21.21 1.48 10.03
C LEU A 102 20.17 2.60 10.08
N TRP A 103 20.39 3.63 10.90
CA TRP A 103 19.54 4.82 10.90
C TRP A 103 19.67 5.62 9.59
N TYR A 104 20.85 5.72 8.99
CA TYR A 104 21.00 6.32 7.66
C TYR A 104 20.27 5.54 6.59
N SER A 105 20.21 4.19 6.66
CA SER A 105 19.50 3.37 5.68
C SER A 105 17.98 3.62 5.68
N TYR A 106 17.39 4.15 6.77
CA TYR A 106 15.98 4.57 6.79
C TYR A 106 15.66 5.60 5.71
N TYR A 107 16.66 6.35 5.24
CA TYR A 107 16.46 7.34 4.19
C TYR A 107 16.27 6.71 2.79
N ILE A 108 16.57 5.43 2.63
CA ILE A 108 16.24 4.68 1.41
C ILE A 108 14.71 4.64 1.23
N PRO A 109 13.93 4.06 2.14
CA PRO A 109 12.47 4.09 2.02
C PRO A 109 11.89 5.51 2.14
N ILE A 110 12.41 6.38 2.99
CA ILE A 110 11.94 7.76 3.16
C ILE A 110 11.99 8.56 1.84
N LEU A 111 13.00 8.35 1.01
CA LEU A 111 13.18 9.04 -0.27
C LEU A 111 12.48 8.32 -1.43
N LEU A 112 12.51 6.98 -1.47
CA LEU A 112 11.96 6.22 -2.60
C LEU A 112 10.44 6.09 -2.54
N ILE A 113 9.84 5.95 -1.35
CA ILE A 113 8.38 5.80 -1.24
C ILE A 113 7.64 7.03 -1.79
N PRO A 114 7.95 8.29 -1.40
CA PRO A 114 7.30 9.45 -1.97
C PRO A 114 7.49 9.55 -3.49
N LEU A 115 8.68 9.26 -4.01
CA LEU A 115 8.94 9.26 -5.45
C LEU A 115 8.05 8.24 -6.20
N ILE A 116 8.02 6.98 -5.71
CA ILE A 116 7.21 5.93 -6.34
C ILE A 116 5.71 6.24 -6.20
N THR A 117 5.32 6.92 -5.12
CA THR A 117 3.93 7.37 -4.93
C THR A 117 3.53 8.43 -5.95
N VAL A 118 4.44 9.36 -6.33
CA VAL A 118 4.22 10.28 -7.48
C VAL A 118 3.97 9.48 -8.76
N PHE A 119 4.79 8.48 -9.06
CA PHE A 119 4.62 7.65 -10.26
C PHE A 119 3.31 6.86 -10.23
N THR A 120 2.95 6.36 -9.07
CA THR A 120 1.65 5.72 -8.86
C THR A 120 0.51 6.70 -9.14
N ALA A 121 0.55 7.92 -8.56
CA ALA A 121 -0.45 8.95 -8.77
C ALA A 121 -0.58 9.35 -10.25
N MET A 122 0.53 9.48 -10.97
CA MET A 122 0.53 9.75 -12.41
C MET A 122 -0.11 8.64 -13.24
N SER A 123 0.00 7.39 -12.78
CA SER A 123 -0.56 6.21 -13.46
C SER A 123 -2.06 6.00 -13.17
N LEU A 124 -2.63 6.69 -12.16
CA LEU A 124 -4.03 6.54 -11.79
C LEU A 124 -4.98 6.92 -12.93
N GLY A 125 -6.02 6.11 -13.14
CA GLY A 125 -7.05 6.37 -14.15
C GLY A 125 -6.56 6.35 -15.61
N ARG A 126 -5.36 5.78 -15.86
CA ARG A 126 -4.80 5.60 -17.21
C ARG A 126 -5.05 4.18 -17.71
N PRO A 127 -5.06 3.94 -19.04
CA PRO A 127 -5.21 2.62 -19.62
C PRO A 127 -4.06 1.69 -19.20
N GLU A 128 -4.27 0.37 -19.33
CA GLU A 128 -3.32 -0.65 -18.88
C GLU A 128 -1.92 -0.51 -19.50
N ASN A 129 -1.87 -0.11 -20.77
CA ASN A 129 -0.62 0.05 -21.54
C ASN A 129 0.05 1.44 -21.36
N TYR A 130 -0.44 2.26 -20.43
CA TYR A 130 0.12 3.59 -20.21
C TYR A 130 1.55 3.49 -19.68
N LYS A 131 2.46 4.21 -20.35
CA LYS A 131 3.86 4.37 -19.93
C LYS A 131 4.05 5.79 -19.40
N LEU A 132 4.78 5.91 -18.29
CA LEU A 132 5.15 7.21 -17.76
C LEU A 132 6.00 7.99 -18.78
N PRO A 133 5.83 9.32 -18.86
CA PRO A 133 6.69 10.18 -19.68
C PRO A 133 8.16 10.01 -19.35
N GLY A 134 9.03 10.07 -20.35
CA GLY A 134 10.48 9.83 -20.18
C GLY A 134 11.16 10.77 -19.18
N TRP A 135 10.67 12.01 -19.04
CA TRP A 135 11.20 13.00 -18.09
C TRP A 135 11.07 12.58 -16.63
N THR A 136 10.11 11.71 -16.28
CA THR A 136 9.94 11.22 -14.90
C THR A 136 11.17 10.48 -14.38
N ARG A 137 11.99 9.95 -15.29
CA ARG A 137 13.27 9.32 -14.94
C ARG A 137 14.26 10.30 -14.33
N LEU A 138 14.17 11.59 -14.68
CA LEU A 138 15.03 12.63 -14.10
C LEU A 138 14.80 12.82 -12.59
N LEU A 139 13.62 12.48 -12.07
CA LEU A 139 13.32 12.55 -10.65
C LEU A 139 14.13 11.55 -9.79
N TYR A 140 14.67 10.51 -10.42
CA TYR A 140 15.59 9.60 -9.74
C TYR A 140 16.93 10.27 -9.41
N ILE A 141 17.39 11.25 -10.20
CA ILE A 141 18.69 11.90 -10.01
C ILE A 141 18.78 12.57 -8.63
N PRO A 142 17.92 13.56 -8.27
CA PRO A 142 17.97 14.16 -6.96
C PRO A 142 17.69 13.15 -5.83
N THR A 143 16.81 12.17 -6.06
CA THR A 143 16.50 11.13 -5.05
C THR A 143 17.74 10.31 -4.71
N PHE A 144 18.48 9.81 -5.70
CA PHE A 144 19.70 9.04 -5.46
C PHE A 144 20.85 9.91 -4.97
N ALA A 145 20.94 11.18 -5.39
CA ALA A 145 21.92 12.11 -4.89
C ALA A 145 21.73 12.37 -3.38
N PHE A 146 20.49 12.64 -2.94
CA PHE A 146 20.18 12.81 -1.53
C PHE A 146 20.38 11.53 -0.73
N MET A 147 20.02 10.37 -1.30
CA MET A 147 20.26 9.08 -0.67
C MET A 147 21.77 8.85 -0.44
N ALA A 148 22.58 9.06 -1.47
CA ALA A 148 24.04 8.94 -1.35
C ALA A 148 24.60 9.91 -0.31
N MET A 149 24.12 11.17 -0.30
CA MET A 149 24.52 12.17 0.69
C MET A 149 24.21 11.74 2.12
N VAL A 150 23.04 11.13 2.38
CA VAL A 150 22.72 10.62 3.72
C VAL A 150 23.58 9.42 4.09
N LEU A 151 23.71 8.44 3.19
CA LEU A 151 24.45 7.21 3.46
C LEU A 151 25.96 7.44 3.67
N THR A 152 26.50 8.50 3.10
CA THR A 152 27.91 8.89 3.25
C THR A 152 28.14 9.99 4.29
N ASN A 153 27.13 10.32 5.11
CA ASN A 153 27.15 11.45 6.02
C ASN A 153 28.34 11.45 7.00
N ASP A 154 28.82 10.29 7.44
CA ASP A 154 29.99 10.18 8.33
C ASP A 154 31.27 10.83 7.76
N ARG A 155 31.35 11.05 6.41
CA ARG A 155 32.51 11.65 5.76
C ARG A 155 32.47 13.18 5.68
N HIS A 156 31.27 13.77 5.63
CA HIS A 156 31.11 15.20 5.31
C HIS A 156 30.14 15.94 6.24
N GLN A 157 29.33 15.24 7.03
CA GLN A 157 28.37 15.79 7.99
C GLN A 157 27.42 16.86 7.41
N LEU A 158 27.12 16.78 6.10
CA LEU A 158 26.25 17.76 5.42
C LEU A 158 24.77 17.60 5.79
N VAL A 159 24.35 16.40 6.21
CA VAL A 159 22.96 16.11 6.60
C VAL A 159 22.81 16.16 8.10
N PHE A 160 23.67 15.47 8.83
CA PHE A 160 23.69 15.40 10.27
C PHE A 160 25.09 15.79 10.75
N ALA A 161 25.18 16.86 11.54
CA ALA A 161 26.39 17.27 12.20
C ALA A 161 26.44 16.68 13.61
N PHE A 162 27.61 16.17 14.00
CA PHE A 162 27.84 15.65 15.33
C PHE A 162 28.78 16.61 16.08
N PRO A 163 28.58 16.77 17.41
CA PRO A 163 29.48 17.59 18.21
C PRO A 163 30.92 17.11 18.10
N ALA A 164 31.86 18.02 17.96
CA ALA A 164 33.29 17.71 17.82
C ALA A 164 33.89 17.06 19.08
N ASP A 165 33.30 17.33 20.23
CA ASP A 165 33.66 16.84 21.56
C ASP A 165 32.93 15.52 21.93
N ALA A 166 32.00 15.04 21.07
CA ALA A 166 31.28 13.82 21.36
C ALA A 166 32.17 12.59 21.10
N GLU A 167 32.44 11.81 22.15
CA GLU A 167 33.15 10.52 22.04
C GLU A 167 32.33 9.49 21.16
N ILE A 168 31.00 9.63 21.14
CA ILE A 168 30.10 8.70 20.48
C ILE A 168 29.06 9.47 19.68
N TRP A 169 28.96 9.16 18.38
CA TRP A 169 27.96 9.72 17.48
C TRP A 169 26.70 8.86 17.43
N THR A 170 25.56 9.41 17.82
CA THR A 170 24.25 8.76 17.83
C THR A 170 23.21 9.62 17.11
N ASP A 171 22.07 9.03 16.75
CA ASP A 171 20.92 9.80 16.24
C ASP A 171 20.38 10.80 17.27
N GLY A 172 20.55 10.53 18.57
CA GLY A 172 20.08 11.40 19.66
C GLY A 172 20.93 12.64 19.91
N ASN A 173 22.21 12.67 19.49
CA ASN A 173 23.11 13.83 19.67
C ASN A 173 23.48 14.52 18.36
N SER A 174 22.77 14.21 17.26
CA SER A 174 22.98 14.84 15.96
C SER A 174 22.20 16.15 15.83
N ALA A 175 22.82 17.15 15.21
CA ALA A 175 22.17 18.38 14.78
C ALA A 175 21.85 18.31 13.28
N HIS A 176 20.71 18.90 12.87
CA HIS A 176 20.33 18.96 11.48
C HIS A 176 21.13 20.02 10.72
N SER A 177 21.85 19.61 9.68
CA SER A 177 22.59 20.48 8.76
C SER A 177 21.74 20.85 7.54
N ILE A 178 22.28 21.72 6.66
CA ILE A 178 21.57 22.21 5.47
C ILE A 178 21.08 21.09 4.55
N GLY A 179 21.83 20.01 4.42
CA GLY A 179 21.45 18.83 3.62
C GLY A 179 20.20 18.12 4.13
N TYR A 180 19.97 18.13 5.46
CA TYR A 180 18.74 17.59 6.02
C TYR A 180 17.51 18.34 5.51
N PHE A 181 17.55 19.66 5.52
CA PHE A 181 16.44 20.50 5.04
C PHE A 181 16.22 20.30 3.53
N ALA A 182 17.29 20.09 2.75
CA ALA A 182 17.16 19.76 1.32
C ALA A 182 16.48 18.40 1.09
N VAL A 183 16.82 17.39 1.89
CA VAL A 183 16.15 16.06 1.87
C VAL A 183 14.67 16.19 2.23
N VAL A 184 14.35 16.92 3.30
CA VAL A 184 12.96 17.17 3.73
C VAL A 184 12.18 17.93 2.65
N ALA A 185 12.78 18.97 2.07
CA ALA A 185 12.16 19.74 0.98
C ALA A 185 11.87 18.85 -0.23
N TRP A 186 12.79 17.97 -0.61
CA TRP A 186 12.57 17.03 -1.70
C TRP A 186 11.42 16.06 -1.44
N THR A 187 11.36 15.46 -0.24
CA THR A 187 10.24 14.59 0.13
C THR A 187 8.92 15.34 0.15
N ALA A 188 8.90 16.59 0.61
CA ALA A 188 7.73 17.45 0.59
C ALA A 188 7.28 17.80 -0.84
N VAL A 189 8.20 18.05 -1.76
CA VAL A 189 7.90 18.28 -3.20
C VAL A 189 7.26 17.04 -3.80
N CYS A 190 7.81 15.84 -3.55
CA CYS A 190 7.20 14.59 -4.02
C CYS A 190 5.80 14.37 -3.43
N ALA A 191 5.62 14.63 -2.14
CA ALA A 191 4.32 14.50 -1.48
C ALA A 191 3.29 15.50 -2.03
N ALA A 192 3.68 16.77 -2.20
CA ALA A 192 2.84 17.80 -2.80
C ALA A 192 2.46 17.44 -4.25
N GLY A 193 3.42 16.98 -5.05
CA GLY A 193 3.18 16.49 -6.40
C GLY A 193 2.16 15.35 -6.43
N THR A 194 2.27 14.39 -5.50
CA THR A 194 1.29 13.31 -5.35
C THR A 194 -0.11 13.87 -5.06
N ILE A 195 -0.22 14.78 -4.09
CA ILE A 195 -1.51 15.39 -3.70
C ILE A 195 -2.14 16.14 -4.86
N ILE A 196 -1.35 16.98 -5.56
CA ILE A 196 -1.83 17.77 -6.71
C ILE A 196 -2.40 16.85 -7.79
N VAL A 197 -1.63 15.82 -8.19
CA VAL A 197 -2.09 14.86 -9.21
C VAL A 197 -3.32 14.09 -8.74
N MET A 198 -3.39 13.72 -7.45
CA MET A 198 -4.57 13.05 -6.90
C MET A 198 -5.81 13.98 -6.93
N ILE A 199 -5.68 15.24 -6.53
CA ILE A 199 -6.78 16.22 -6.56
C ILE A 199 -7.29 16.41 -8.00
N GLU A 200 -6.38 16.57 -8.98
CA GLU A 200 -6.77 16.71 -10.39
C GLU A 200 -7.58 15.50 -10.88
N LYS A 201 -7.17 14.30 -10.49
CA LYS A 201 -7.84 13.05 -10.89
C LYS A 201 -9.14 12.81 -10.11
N CYS A 202 -9.25 13.27 -8.86
CA CYS A 202 -10.46 13.20 -8.05
C CYS A 202 -11.56 14.18 -8.48
N ARG A 203 -11.26 15.19 -9.28
CA ARG A 203 -12.26 16.17 -9.78
C ARG A 203 -13.28 15.58 -10.75
N ARG A 204 -13.10 14.36 -11.24
CA ARG A 204 -14.10 13.70 -12.10
C ARG A 204 -15.27 13.21 -11.23
N PRO A 205 -16.53 13.66 -11.50
CA PRO A 205 -17.66 13.50 -10.58
C PRO A 205 -18.24 12.07 -10.63
N LYS A 206 -17.66 11.13 -9.91
CA LYS A 206 -18.21 9.76 -9.86
C LYS A 206 -18.53 9.24 -8.45
N SER A 207 -18.02 9.83 -7.38
CA SER A 207 -18.29 9.35 -6.01
C SER A 207 -18.01 10.40 -4.95
N ARG A 208 -18.85 10.49 -3.90
CA ARG A 208 -18.63 11.32 -2.69
C ARG A 208 -17.41 10.86 -1.87
N ILE A 209 -16.84 9.70 -2.19
CA ILE A 209 -15.75 9.04 -1.43
C ILE A 209 -14.35 9.40 -1.98
N GLN A 210 -14.27 10.23 -2.99
CA GLN A 210 -13.01 10.59 -3.68
C GLN A 210 -11.96 11.25 -2.78
N TRP A 211 -12.38 11.84 -1.67
CA TRP A 211 -11.47 12.45 -0.68
C TRP A 211 -10.85 11.46 0.30
N LEU A 212 -11.30 10.20 0.29
CA LEU A 212 -10.83 9.17 1.22
C LEU A 212 -9.31 8.98 1.23
N PRO A 213 -8.58 9.00 0.09
CA PRO A 213 -7.13 8.86 0.09
C PRO A 213 -6.38 10.06 0.67
N ILE A 214 -6.98 11.25 0.62
CA ILE A 214 -6.33 12.50 1.05
C ILE A 214 -6.27 12.58 2.58
N LEU A 215 -7.26 12.03 3.28
CA LEU A 215 -7.33 12.08 4.73
C LEU A 215 -6.10 11.43 5.42
N PRO A 216 -5.66 10.21 5.09
CA PRO A 216 -4.46 9.62 5.69
C PRO A 216 -3.19 10.42 5.40
N VAL A 217 -3.09 11.01 4.21
CA VAL A 217 -1.95 11.87 3.84
C VAL A 217 -1.93 13.13 4.70
N ALA A 218 -3.07 13.82 4.85
CA ALA A 218 -3.19 14.99 5.71
C ALA A 218 -2.88 14.68 7.17
N LEU A 219 -3.41 13.56 7.69
CA LEU A 219 -3.09 13.08 9.04
C LEU A 219 -1.61 12.77 9.21
N SER A 220 -0.94 12.24 8.19
CA SER A 220 0.50 11.99 8.20
C SER A 220 1.31 13.27 8.37
N PHE A 221 0.94 14.36 7.71
CA PHE A 221 1.60 15.68 7.90
C PHE A 221 1.36 16.24 9.29
N VAL A 222 0.12 16.22 9.77
CA VAL A 222 -0.21 16.70 11.14
C VAL A 222 0.54 15.89 12.19
N TYR A 223 0.55 14.56 12.04
CA TYR A 223 1.29 13.69 12.95
C TYR A 223 2.79 14.00 12.95
N THR A 224 3.40 14.16 11.76
CA THR A 224 4.82 14.48 11.63
C THR A 224 5.15 15.81 12.32
N ALA A 225 4.33 16.84 12.10
CA ALA A 225 4.51 18.15 12.74
C ALA A 225 4.43 18.04 14.27
N LEU A 226 3.44 17.35 14.81
CA LEU A 226 3.28 17.13 16.26
C LEU A 226 4.41 16.28 16.84
N TYR A 227 4.89 15.28 16.09
CA TYR A 227 6.00 14.43 16.52
C TYR A 227 7.31 15.20 16.61
N VAL A 228 7.61 16.02 15.60
CA VAL A 228 8.82 16.89 15.57
C VAL A 228 8.73 17.98 16.66
N SER A 229 7.52 18.47 16.97
CA SER A 229 7.27 19.42 18.07
C SER A 229 7.35 18.78 19.48
N GLU A 230 7.77 17.52 19.58
CA GLU A 230 7.99 16.80 20.85
C GLU A 230 6.78 16.71 21.78
N VAL A 231 5.56 16.65 21.23
CA VAL A 231 4.33 16.56 22.01
C VAL A 231 4.31 15.27 22.84
N LYS A 232 4.42 15.39 24.17
CA LYS A 232 4.63 14.28 25.12
C LYS A 232 3.55 13.18 25.03
N TRP A 233 2.27 13.54 24.99
CA TRP A 233 1.19 12.55 24.93
C TRP A 233 1.19 11.74 23.62
N LEU A 234 1.60 12.38 22.50
CA LEU A 234 1.70 11.71 21.20
C LEU A 234 2.82 10.67 21.20
N ARG A 235 3.97 11.02 21.78
CA ARG A 235 5.10 10.09 21.92
C ARG A 235 4.76 8.90 22.81
N LEU A 236 3.91 9.09 23.81
CA LEU A 236 3.45 7.99 24.68
C LEU A 236 2.56 7.01 23.94
N ILE A 237 1.54 7.49 23.22
CA ILE A 237 0.51 6.67 22.59
C ILE A 237 0.97 6.14 21.22
N ALA A 238 1.50 7.02 20.37
CA ALA A 238 1.79 6.74 18.96
C ALA A 238 3.25 7.10 18.60
N GLY A 239 4.20 7.02 19.54
CA GLY A 239 5.58 7.49 19.39
C GLY A 239 6.47 6.70 18.43
N ASP A 240 5.89 5.99 17.47
CA ASP A 240 6.61 5.25 16.44
C ASP A 240 6.29 5.82 15.05
N MET A 241 7.10 6.79 14.66
CA MET A 241 6.91 7.51 13.39
C MET A 241 6.94 6.57 12.18
N THR A 242 7.82 5.57 12.17
CA THR A 242 7.93 4.61 11.06
C THR A 242 6.65 3.82 10.87
N VAL A 243 6.12 3.28 11.97
CA VAL A 243 4.87 2.51 11.94
C VAL A 243 3.70 3.38 11.50
N PHE A 244 3.59 4.59 12.06
CA PHE A 244 2.49 5.48 11.69
C PHE A 244 2.53 5.85 10.21
N GLN A 245 3.72 6.17 9.67
CA GLN A 245 3.88 6.50 8.25
C GLN A 245 3.54 5.31 7.35
N CYS A 246 3.99 4.10 7.67
CA CYS A 246 3.64 2.90 6.91
C CYS A 246 2.12 2.66 6.90
N LEU A 247 1.44 2.80 8.04
CA LEU A 247 -0.01 2.65 8.13
C LEU A 247 -0.75 3.75 7.33
N ALA A 248 -0.29 5.00 7.41
CA ALA A 248 -0.87 6.10 6.66
C ALA A 248 -0.73 5.92 5.14
N ILE A 249 0.44 5.47 4.67
CA ILE A 249 0.69 5.14 3.26
C ILE A 249 -0.24 4.02 2.80
N MET A 250 -0.33 2.92 3.55
CA MET A 250 -1.24 1.81 3.23
C MET A 250 -2.69 2.28 3.18
N ALA A 251 -3.13 3.10 4.15
CA ALA A 251 -4.48 3.63 4.20
C ALA A 251 -4.80 4.55 3.01
N ALA A 252 -3.86 5.41 2.62
CA ALA A 252 -4.00 6.29 1.45
C ALA A 252 -4.13 5.48 0.15
N LEU A 253 -3.26 4.51 -0.05
CA LEU A 253 -3.27 3.66 -1.25
C LEU A 253 -4.49 2.73 -1.29
N GLU A 254 -4.91 2.17 -0.15
CA GLU A 254 -6.16 1.41 -0.06
C GLU A 254 -7.37 2.31 -0.31
N GLY A 255 -7.33 3.56 0.14
CA GLY A 255 -8.32 4.59 -0.20
C GLY A 255 -8.42 4.81 -1.72
N CYS A 256 -7.27 4.89 -2.43
CA CYS A 256 -7.23 4.98 -3.90
C CYS A 256 -7.87 3.76 -4.58
N ILE A 257 -7.67 2.56 -4.03
CA ILE A 257 -8.28 1.33 -4.55
C ILE A 257 -9.80 1.37 -4.33
N ARG A 258 -10.25 1.70 -3.13
CA ARG A 258 -11.68 1.70 -2.77
C ARG A 258 -12.49 2.78 -3.47
N CYS A 259 -11.91 3.94 -3.75
CA CYS A 259 -12.60 4.99 -4.51
C CYS A 259 -12.52 4.80 -6.03
N GLY A 260 -11.89 3.69 -6.51
CA GLY A 260 -11.81 3.35 -7.93
C GLY A 260 -10.78 4.14 -8.73
N LEU A 261 -9.90 4.91 -8.07
CA LEU A 261 -8.77 5.57 -8.74
C LEU A 261 -7.74 4.54 -9.22
N ILE A 262 -7.54 3.49 -8.44
CA ILE A 262 -6.75 2.32 -8.82
C ILE A 262 -7.73 1.21 -9.23
N GLN A 263 -7.61 0.76 -10.46
CA GLN A 263 -8.45 -0.32 -10.99
C GLN A 263 -8.13 -1.63 -10.30
N SER A 264 -9.14 -2.22 -9.68
CA SER A 264 -9.05 -3.51 -9.00
C SER A 264 -10.15 -4.45 -9.49
N ASN A 265 -9.94 -5.74 -9.34
CA ASN A 265 -10.96 -6.75 -9.62
C ASN A 265 -12.00 -6.90 -8.47
N THR A 266 -11.90 -6.04 -7.45
CA THR A 266 -12.86 -6.02 -6.34
C THR A 266 -14.19 -5.46 -6.83
N GLY A 267 -15.26 -6.26 -6.77
CA GLY A 267 -16.60 -5.86 -7.22
C GLY A 267 -16.98 -6.35 -8.61
N TYR A 268 -16.07 -6.97 -9.36
CA TYR A 268 -16.46 -7.60 -10.64
C TYR A 268 -17.54 -8.68 -10.46
N ASP A 269 -17.48 -9.45 -9.38
CA ASP A 269 -18.51 -10.47 -9.09
C ASP A 269 -19.89 -9.85 -8.87
N GLU A 270 -19.98 -8.68 -8.20
CA GLU A 270 -21.25 -7.96 -8.03
C GLU A 270 -21.74 -7.34 -9.34
N LEU A 271 -20.83 -6.73 -10.11
CA LEU A 271 -21.16 -6.17 -11.42
C LEU A 271 -21.57 -7.27 -12.40
N PHE A 272 -20.83 -8.36 -12.42
CA PHE A 272 -21.14 -9.52 -13.26
C PHE A 272 -22.44 -10.18 -12.81
N GLY A 273 -22.67 -10.31 -11.51
CA GLY A 273 -23.93 -10.81 -10.96
C GLY A 273 -25.14 -9.96 -11.35
N ALA A 274 -24.97 -8.64 -11.41
CA ALA A 274 -26.05 -7.69 -11.74
C ALA A 274 -26.29 -7.53 -13.25
N THR A 275 -25.54 -8.21 -14.14
CA THR A 275 -25.80 -8.16 -15.58
C THR A 275 -27.15 -8.79 -15.90
N THR A 276 -27.90 -8.17 -16.80
CA THR A 276 -29.19 -8.66 -17.26
C THR A 276 -29.08 -9.84 -18.21
N ILE A 277 -27.89 -10.09 -18.74
CA ILE A 277 -27.60 -11.23 -19.60
C ILE A 277 -27.23 -12.41 -18.70
N GLY A 278 -27.83 -13.56 -18.94
CA GLY A 278 -27.44 -14.79 -18.26
C GLY A 278 -26.03 -15.19 -18.69
N ALA A 279 -25.04 -15.01 -17.80
CA ALA A 279 -23.66 -15.33 -18.12
C ALA A 279 -23.00 -16.13 -17.00
N GLN A 280 -22.12 -17.08 -17.37
CA GLN A 280 -21.37 -17.90 -16.43
C GLN A 280 -19.91 -17.99 -16.87
N ILE A 281 -18.99 -17.89 -15.90
CA ILE A 281 -17.55 -18.12 -16.10
C ILE A 281 -17.21 -19.43 -15.39
N THR A 282 -16.56 -20.33 -16.11
CA THR A 282 -16.15 -21.64 -15.58
C THR A 282 -14.64 -21.82 -15.70
N ASP A 283 -14.09 -22.74 -14.93
CA ASP A 283 -12.73 -23.25 -15.18
C ASP A 283 -12.73 -24.26 -16.35
N HIS A 284 -11.54 -24.75 -16.74
CA HIS A 284 -11.37 -25.77 -17.77
C HIS A 284 -12.04 -27.13 -17.44
N ARG A 285 -12.56 -27.30 -16.21
CA ARG A 285 -13.32 -28.48 -15.76
C ARG A 285 -14.82 -28.18 -15.65
N PHE A 286 -15.30 -27.12 -16.30
CA PHE A 286 -16.71 -26.66 -16.28
C PHE A 286 -17.26 -26.35 -14.86
N ARG A 287 -16.40 -26.10 -13.87
CA ARG A 287 -16.84 -25.65 -12.54
C ARG A 287 -17.09 -24.16 -12.57
N VAL A 288 -18.30 -23.77 -12.21
CA VAL A 288 -18.72 -22.36 -12.20
C VAL A 288 -17.90 -21.59 -11.18
N LYS A 289 -17.16 -20.56 -11.63
CA LYS A 289 -16.42 -19.62 -10.81
C LYS A 289 -17.23 -18.38 -10.48
N SER A 290 -18.01 -17.89 -11.46
CA SER A 290 -18.87 -16.74 -11.29
C SER A 290 -20.09 -16.89 -12.22
N ALA A 291 -21.26 -16.44 -11.77
CA ALA A 291 -22.49 -16.46 -12.55
C ALA A 291 -23.29 -15.17 -12.33
N SER A 292 -23.96 -14.68 -13.38
CA SER A 292 -24.94 -13.60 -13.23
C SER A 292 -26.20 -14.12 -12.54
N TYR A 293 -26.96 -13.21 -11.90
CA TYR A 293 -28.22 -13.57 -11.22
C TYR A 293 -29.29 -14.06 -12.17
N SER A 294 -29.19 -13.70 -13.44
CA SER A 294 -30.09 -14.14 -14.52
C SER A 294 -29.64 -15.42 -15.23
N ALA A 295 -28.48 -15.96 -14.85
CA ALA A 295 -27.94 -17.16 -15.47
C ALA A 295 -28.75 -18.43 -15.09
N LEU A 296 -29.22 -19.16 -16.07
CA LEU A 296 -29.83 -20.45 -15.85
C LEU A 296 -28.76 -21.52 -15.60
N PRO A 297 -29.05 -22.53 -14.78
CA PRO A 297 -28.13 -23.64 -14.56
C PRO A 297 -27.92 -24.43 -15.86
N ILE A 298 -26.65 -24.68 -16.20
CA ILE A 298 -26.28 -25.39 -17.44
C ILE A 298 -25.56 -26.67 -17.05
N SER A 299 -25.92 -27.80 -17.71
CA SER A 299 -25.17 -29.03 -17.51
C SER A 299 -23.81 -28.99 -18.25
N PRO A 300 -22.77 -29.68 -17.73
CA PRO A 300 -21.46 -29.74 -18.38
C PRO A 300 -21.49 -30.18 -19.83
N GLU A 301 -22.39 -31.12 -20.18
CA GLU A 301 -22.58 -31.63 -21.54
C GLU A 301 -23.03 -30.51 -22.50
N LYS A 302 -23.99 -29.68 -22.08
CA LYS A 302 -24.44 -28.53 -22.86
C LYS A 302 -23.38 -27.41 -22.93
N MET A 303 -22.56 -27.28 -21.92
CA MET A 303 -21.41 -26.34 -21.94
C MET A 303 -20.39 -26.76 -23.00
N GLU A 304 -20.07 -28.05 -23.09
CA GLU A 304 -19.15 -28.58 -24.07
C GLU A 304 -19.69 -28.39 -25.50
N GLN A 305 -20.95 -28.73 -25.75
CA GLN A 305 -21.60 -28.48 -27.03
C GLN A 305 -21.64 -27.00 -27.41
N ALA A 306 -21.81 -26.10 -26.45
CA ALA A 306 -21.85 -24.67 -26.68
C ALA A 306 -20.50 -24.06 -27.09
N LEU A 307 -19.40 -24.77 -26.90
CA LEU A 307 -18.08 -24.37 -27.40
C LEU A 307 -17.91 -24.66 -28.88
N GLU A 308 -18.59 -25.69 -29.38
CA GLU A 308 -18.58 -26.05 -30.80
C GLU A 308 -19.58 -25.20 -31.62
N GLY A 309 -20.66 -24.75 -30.99
CA GLY A 309 -21.67 -23.93 -31.64
C GLY A 309 -22.82 -23.52 -30.70
N PRO A 310 -23.70 -22.60 -31.12
CA PRO A 310 -24.85 -22.19 -30.32
C PRO A 310 -25.78 -23.35 -30.01
N VAL A 311 -26.09 -23.57 -28.74
CA VAL A 311 -27.00 -24.66 -28.27
C VAL A 311 -28.28 -24.03 -27.74
N GLN A 312 -29.43 -24.58 -28.10
CA GLN A 312 -30.72 -24.15 -27.61
C GLN A 312 -30.95 -24.71 -26.19
N LEU A 313 -31.07 -23.83 -25.19
CA LEU A 313 -31.37 -24.22 -23.81
C LEU A 313 -32.86 -24.37 -23.59
N ASP A 314 -33.65 -23.43 -24.16
CA ASP A 314 -35.10 -23.35 -24.04
C ASP A 314 -35.68 -22.68 -25.30
N LYS A 315 -37.03 -22.62 -25.45
CA LYS A 315 -37.71 -22.05 -26.64
C LYS A 315 -37.18 -20.65 -27.04
N ASN A 316 -36.72 -19.85 -26.09
CA ASN A 316 -36.30 -18.47 -26.31
C ASN A 316 -34.85 -18.17 -25.89
N THR A 317 -34.07 -19.17 -25.46
CA THR A 317 -32.72 -18.99 -24.93
C THR A 317 -31.70 -19.80 -25.69
N LEU A 318 -30.71 -19.11 -26.26
CA LEU A 318 -29.54 -19.70 -26.90
C LEU A 318 -28.33 -19.61 -25.99
N LEU A 319 -27.62 -20.70 -25.81
CA LEU A 319 -26.35 -20.79 -25.11
C LEU A 319 -25.21 -20.70 -26.12
N LYS A 320 -24.26 -19.80 -25.84
CA LYS A 320 -23.01 -19.71 -26.59
C LYS A 320 -21.84 -19.73 -25.63
N GLY A 321 -20.80 -20.48 -25.96
CA GLY A 321 -19.57 -20.56 -25.18
C GLY A 321 -18.38 -19.98 -25.93
N GLN A 322 -17.40 -19.48 -25.19
CA GLN A 322 -16.11 -19.04 -25.71
C GLN A 322 -15.00 -19.40 -24.74
N GLU A 323 -13.89 -19.90 -25.28
CA GLU A 323 -12.69 -20.14 -24.49
C GLU A 323 -11.98 -18.84 -24.14
N ILE A 324 -11.53 -18.74 -22.89
CA ILE A 324 -10.68 -17.67 -22.37
C ILE A 324 -9.45 -18.28 -21.71
N SER A 325 -8.41 -17.50 -21.47
CA SER A 325 -7.13 -17.95 -20.90
C SER A 325 -7.25 -18.70 -19.56
N SER A 326 -8.34 -18.52 -18.80
CA SER A 326 -8.54 -19.10 -17.46
C SER A 326 -9.70 -20.10 -17.39
N GLY A 327 -10.30 -20.48 -18.50
CA GLY A 327 -11.47 -21.36 -18.59
C GLY A 327 -12.39 -20.99 -19.74
N TYR A 328 -13.71 -20.99 -19.50
CA TYR A 328 -14.73 -20.70 -20.50
C TYR A 328 -15.72 -19.65 -20.00
N VAL A 329 -16.25 -18.86 -20.90
CA VAL A 329 -17.39 -17.96 -20.66
C VAL A 329 -18.58 -18.45 -21.46
N PHE A 330 -19.71 -18.57 -20.78
CA PHE A 330 -21.00 -18.95 -21.38
C PHE A 330 -21.97 -17.78 -21.19
N TRP A 331 -22.74 -17.45 -22.22
CA TRP A 331 -23.83 -16.47 -22.16
C TRP A 331 -25.12 -17.01 -22.80
N GLN A 332 -26.22 -16.54 -22.21
CA GLN A 332 -27.58 -17.01 -22.55
C GLN A 332 -28.46 -15.84 -22.98
#